data_d6137d0fa48c1cae0fea438915ce9ce5
#
_entry.id   d6137d0fa48c1cae0fea438915ce9ce5
#
_cell.length_a   1.000
_cell.length_b   1.000
_cell.length_c   1.000
_cell.angle_alpha   90.00
_cell.angle_beta   90.00
_cell.angle_gamma   90.00
#
_symmetry.space_group_name_H-M   'P 1'
#
loop_
_entity.id
_entity.type
_entity.pdbx_description
1 polymer ?
#
loop_
_entity_poly.entity_id
_entity_poly.type
_entity_poly.pdbx_seq_one_letter_code
_entity_poly.pdbx_strand_id
1 'polypeptide(L)'
;MAGYLSPGVYVEEYESGTKPMEGVGTSTAGFIGAAERGPVEGTPGLVTNFAEFTRIYGGYLSADEYGDYRFLAYAVEHFFINGGSRAFIARVAPKDAVCAKGMLPDEAAQVLVMTARNPGTWGNRLKVVISPSSKAKTQIMEVMGTPADKCYAVKNGAGFCAGDVVEFSDGEQLVYNRIIKRQDNLITFEQEFGMDVTDRQLLPSKVIRTCEFNMEVRFEDMVENYDYLSFNSSIDEFVERKAAKSRLITVALRSQNANGGSFSGTALDSGSRSWTA
;
A
#
# COMPACT_ATOMS: atom_id res chain seq x y z
N MET A 1 -54.67 43.60 -14.49
CA MET A 1 -56.13 43.38 -14.73
C MET A 1 -56.43 43.70 -16.20
N ALA A 2 -56.73 42.72 -17.00
CA ALA A 2 -57.22 42.95 -18.33
C ALA A 2 -58.67 43.48 -18.21
N GLY A 3 -58.91 44.70 -18.62
CA GLY A 3 -60.24 45.30 -18.61
C GLY A 3 -61.03 44.84 -19.83
N TYR A 4 -62.10 44.06 -19.63
CA TYR A 4 -63.01 43.60 -20.67
C TYR A 4 -63.91 44.77 -21.06
N LEU A 5 -63.92 45.19 -22.35
CA LEU A 5 -64.57 46.39 -22.88
C LEU A 5 -66.00 46.18 -23.40
N SER A 6 -66.53 44.93 -23.40
CA SER A 6 -67.93 44.63 -23.84
C SER A 6 -68.46 43.38 -23.15
N PRO A 7 -69.81 43.26 -22.96
CA PRO A 7 -70.40 42.04 -22.41
C PRO A 7 -70.16 40.87 -23.36
N GLY A 8 -69.49 39.83 -22.87
CA GLY A 8 -69.17 38.60 -23.60
C GLY A 8 -68.79 37.51 -22.69
N VAL A 9 -68.67 36.28 -23.14
CA VAL A 9 -68.15 35.16 -22.43
C VAL A 9 -66.64 35.08 -22.76
N TYR A 10 -65.79 35.33 -21.75
CA TYR A 10 -64.35 35.24 -21.88
C TYR A 10 -63.89 33.96 -21.23
N VAL A 11 -63.19 33.14 -21.99
CA VAL A 11 -62.55 31.91 -21.49
C VAL A 11 -61.10 32.28 -21.15
N GLU A 12 -60.76 32.34 -19.86
CA GLU A 12 -59.39 32.36 -19.40
C GLU A 12 -58.92 30.96 -19.18
N GLU A 13 -57.98 30.46 -19.99
CA GLU A 13 -57.24 29.25 -19.70
C GLU A 13 -56.21 29.59 -18.65
N TYR A 14 -56.47 29.17 -17.42
CA TYR A 14 -55.40 29.04 -16.41
C TYR A 14 -54.67 27.72 -16.69
N GLU A 15 -53.43 27.81 -17.14
CA GLU A 15 -52.51 26.71 -16.94
C GLU A 15 -52.44 26.42 -15.43
N SER A 16 -53.32 25.53 -14.95
CA SER A 16 -53.04 24.85 -13.69
C SER A 16 -51.82 23.96 -13.98
N GLY A 17 -50.66 24.56 -13.80
CA GLY A 17 -49.41 23.80 -13.84
C GLY A 17 -49.57 22.67 -12.83
N THR A 18 -50.04 21.53 -13.27
CA THR A 18 -49.74 20.27 -12.62
C THR A 18 -48.22 20.22 -12.64
N LYS A 19 -47.57 20.75 -11.55
CA LYS A 19 -46.19 20.39 -11.28
C LYS A 19 -46.17 18.89 -11.34
N PRO A 20 -45.52 18.25 -12.34
CA PRO A 20 -45.32 16.82 -12.27
C PRO A 20 -44.74 16.59 -10.89
N MET A 21 -45.35 15.73 -10.09
CA MET A 21 -44.71 15.19 -8.92
C MET A 21 -43.48 14.47 -9.48
N GLU A 22 -42.36 15.20 -9.57
CA GLU A 22 -41.07 14.58 -9.79
C GLU A 22 -40.95 13.57 -8.69
N GLY A 23 -41.01 12.28 -9.04
CA GLY A 23 -40.78 11.22 -8.11
C GLY A 23 -39.47 11.57 -7.39
N VAL A 24 -39.53 11.76 -6.08
CA VAL A 24 -38.33 11.91 -5.25
C VAL A 24 -37.40 10.81 -5.74
N GLY A 25 -36.23 11.18 -6.28
CA GLY A 25 -35.32 10.22 -6.91
C GLY A 25 -34.92 9.15 -5.90
N THR A 26 -35.66 8.05 -5.87
CA THR A 26 -35.41 6.86 -5.04
C THR A 26 -34.19 6.07 -5.51
N SER A 27 -33.42 6.65 -6.44
CA SER A 27 -32.23 6.06 -7.01
C SER A 27 -30.99 6.10 -6.08
N THR A 28 -31.10 6.71 -4.90
CA THR A 28 -30.03 6.75 -3.90
C THR A 28 -30.53 6.18 -2.60
N ALA A 29 -29.80 5.21 -2.01
CA ALA A 29 -30.12 4.60 -0.72
C ALA A 29 -28.90 4.53 0.21
N GLY A 30 -29.15 4.42 1.51
CA GLY A 30 -28.15 4.13 2.52
C GLY A 30 -28.37 2.73 3.10
N PHE A 31 -27.28 1.96 3.22
CA PHE A 31 -27.29 0.63 3.78
C PHE A 31 -26.31 0.54 4.96
N ILE A 32 -26.78 -0.09 6.04
CA ILE A 32 -25.96 -0.32 7.24
C ILE A 32 -26.02 -1.82 7.54
N GLY A 33 -24.86 -2.45 7.71
CA GLY A 33 -24.83 -3.88 8.02
C GLY A 33 -23.43 -4.47 8.05
N ALA A 34 -23.38 -5.79 8.32
CA ALA A 34 -22.14 -6.54 8.29
C ALA A 34 -21.70 -6.82 6.84
N ALA A 35 -20.41 -6.73 6.60
CA ALA A 35 -19.76 -7.10 5.35
C ALA A 35 -18.43 -7.79 5.63
N GLU A 36 -17.91 -8.55 4.69
CA GLU A 36 -16.69 -9.32 4.83
C GLU A 36 -15.48 -8.41 5.15
N ARG A 37 -15.37 -7.32 4.42
CA ARG A 37 -14.27 -6.36 4.49
C ARG A 37 -14.77 -4.93 4.25
N GLY A 38 -13.86 -3.99 4.14
CA GLY A 38 -14.17 -2.57 3.90
C GLY A 38 -14.10 -1.73 5.16
N PRO A 39 -14.10 -0.38 5.02
CA PRO A 39 -13.95 0.55 6.12
C PRO A 39 -15.09 0.42 7.13
N VAL A 40 -14.74 0.50 8.42
CA VAL A 40 -15.67 0.54 9.55
C VAL A 40 -15.74 1.92 10.20
N GLU A 41 -14.85 2.82 9.80
CA GLU A 41 -14.76 4.19 10.30
C GLU A 41 -14.79 5.19 9.14
N GLY A 42 -15.14 6.43 9.44
CA GLY A 42 -15.20 7.52 8.46
C GLY A 42 -16.59 7.68 7.83
N THR A 43 -16.64 8.28 6.64
CA THR A 43 -17.89 8.48 5.90
C THR A 43 -18.32 7.19 5.20
N PRO A 44 -19.64 6.92 5.12
CA PRO A 44 -20.15 5.79 4.35
C PRO A 44 -19.61 5.78 2.92
N GLY A 45 -19.14 4.62 2.46
CA GLY A 45 -18.59 4.49 1.11
C GLY A 45 -19.69 4.53 0.05
N LEU A 46 -19.50 5.35 -0.98
CA LEU A 46 -20.40 5.39 -2.12
C LEU A 46 -20.05 4.27 -3.11
N VAL A 47 -21.07 3.54 -3.54
CA VAL A 47 -20.96 2.55 -4.63
C VAL A 47 -22.08 2.82 -5.67
N THR A 48 -21.79 2.55 -6.93
CA THR A 48 -22.67 2.83 -8.07
C THR A 48 -23.22 1.56 -8.75
N ASN A 49 -22.70 0.40 -8.34
CA ASN A 49 -23.16 -0.91 -8.81
C ASN A 49 -22.72 -2.01 -7.83
N PHE A 50 -23.31 -3.20 -7.99
CA PHE A 50 -23.01 -4.34 -7.11
C PHE A 50 -21.58 -4.87 -7.26
N ALA A 51 -21.00 -4.81 -8.47
CA ALA A 51 -19.60 -5.22 -8.67
C ALA A 51 -18.61 -4.32 -7.90
N GLU A 52 -18.89 -3.01 -7.82
CA GLU A 52 -18.10 -2.09 -7.00
C GLU A 52 -18.28 -2.38 -5.51
N PHE A 53 -19.50 -2.67 -5.06
CA PHE A 53 -19.75 -3.11 -3.69
C PHE A 53 -18.94 -4.35 -3.35
N THR A 54 -19.00 -5.39 -4.19
CA THR A 54 -18.27 -6.66 -3.97
C THR A 54 -16.77 -6.43 -3.91
N ARG A 55 -16.23 -5.55 -4.76
CA ARG A 55 -14.81 -5.21 -4.76
C ARG A 55 -14.35 -4.55 -3.46
N ILE A 56 -15.18 -3.72 -2.82
CA ILE A 56 -14.83 -2.96 -1.61
C ILE A 56 -15.20 -3.72 -0.35
N TYR A 57 -16.42 -4.27 -0.29
CA TYR A 57 -17.01 -4.83 0.91
C TYR A 57 -17.04 -6.36 0.96
N GLY A 58 -16.71 -7.02 -0.13
CA GLY A 58 -16.78 -8.47 -0.27
C GLY A 58 -18.12 -8.94 -0.83
N GLY A 59 -18.24 -10.27 -0.94
CA GLY A 59 -19.42 -10.92 -1.47
C GLY A 59 -20.50 -11.22 -0.43
N TYR A 60 -21.20 -12.32 -0.66
CA TYR A 60 -22.22 -12.83 0.27
C TYR A 60 -21.58 -13.48 1.47
N LEU A 61 -22.10 -13.17 2.66
CA LEU A 61 -21.63 -13.74 3.89
C LEU A 61 -22.28 -15.11 4.14
N SER A 62 -21.50 -16.04 4.72
CA SER A 62 -22.00 -17.36 5.11
C SER A 62 -23.08 -17.28 6.17
N ALA A 63 -24.12 -18.11 6.04
CA ALA A 63 -25.17 -18.22 7.05
C ALA A 63 -24.65 -18.81 8.36
N ASP A 64 -23.67 -19.73 8.28
CA ASP A 64 -23.11 -20.41 9.44
C ASP A 64 -22.29 -19.47 10.34
N GLU A 65 -21.56 -18.53 9.70
CA GLU A 65 -20.70 -17.59 10.44
C GLU A 65 -21.45 -16.31 10.87
N TYR A 66 -22.36 -15.81 10.04
CA TYR A 66 -22.98 -14.49 10.23
C TYR A 66 -24.47 -14.53 10.57
N GLY A 67 -25.11 -15.68 10.48
CA GLY A 67 -26.54 -15.82 10.78
C GLY A 67 -27.40 -14.77 10.08
N ASP A 68 -28.17 -14.03 10.86
CA ASP A 68 -29.07 -12.99 10.36
C ASP A 68 -28.37 -11.68 9.98
N TYR A 69 -27.08 -11.53 10.24
CA TYR A 69 -26.33 -10.33 9.84
C TYR A 69 -25.82 -10.36 8.39
N ARG A 70 -26.03 -11.46 7.65
CA ARG A 70 -25.52 -11.68 6.29
C ARG A 70 -26.21 -10.89 5.17
N PHE A 71 -27.32 -10.22 5.44
CA PHE A 71 -28.22 -9.73 4.39
C PHE A 71 -27.80 -8.45 3.68
N LEU A 72 -26.73 -7.77 4.10
CA LEU A 72 -26.32 -6.50 3.48
C LEU A 72 -26.06 -6.65 1.98
N ALA A 73 -25.26 -7.66 1.56
CA ALA A 73 -24.91 -7.87 0.15
C ALA A 73 -26.17 -8.13 -0.70
N TYR A 74 -27.11 -8.94 -0.20
CA TYR A 74 -28.37 -9.20 -0.90
C TYR A 74 -29.22 -7.94 -1.05
N ALA A 75 -29.31 -7.12 -0.01
CA ALA A 75 -30.07 -5.88 -0.04
C ALA A 75 -29.52 -4.89 -1.06
N VAL A 76 -28.18 -4.75 -1.11
CA VAL A 76 -27.50 -3.88 -2.08
C VAL A 76 -27.66 -4.39 -3.51
N GLU A 77 -27.53 -5.69 -3.75
CA GLU A 77 -27.75 -6.29 -5.06
C GLU A 77 -29.17 -6.05 -5.55
N HIS A 78 -30.17 -6.37 -4.73
CA HIS A 78 -31.57 -6.17 -5.09
C HIS A 78 -31.91 -4.70 -5.33
N PHE A 79 -31.28 -3.76 -4.60
CA PHE A 79 -31.44 -2.34 -4.86
C PHE A 79 -30.99 -1.97 -6.29
N PHE A 80 -29.79 -2.41 -6.71
CA PHE A 80 -29.28 -2.11 -8.05
C PHE A 80 -30.07 -2.82 -9.15
N ILE A 81 -30.49 -4.08 -8.94
CA ILE A 81 -31.33 -4.82 -9.91
C ILE A 81 -32.68 -4.11 -10.11
N ASN A 82 -33.22 -3.49 -9.07
CA ASN A 82 -34.50 -2.76 -9.14
C ASN A 82 -34.37 -1.29 -9.56
N GLY A 83 -33.23 -0.92 -10.20
CA GLY A 83 -33.03 0.42 -10.78
C GLY A 83 -32.43 1.46 -9.85
N GLY A 84 -31.91 1.06 -8.69
CA GLY A 84 -31.08 1.92 -7.85
C GLY A 84 -29.81 2.31 -8.58
N SER A 85 -29.33 3.55 -8.37
CA SER A 85 -28.15 4.05 -9.07
C SER A 85 -26.99 4.41 -8.14
N ARG A 86 -27.23 4.69 -6.87
CA ARG A 86 -26.21 5.04 -5.88
C ARG A 86 -26.56 4.47 -4.51
N ALA A 87 -25.59 3.84 -3.87
CA ALA A 87 -25.76 3.33 -2.52
C ALA A 87 -24.60 3.80 -1.61
N PHE A 88 -24.95 4.35 -0.46
CA PHE A 88 -24.01 4.65 0.60
C PHE A 88 -23.98 3.48 1.57
N ILE A 89 -22.78 2.93 1.80
CA ILE A 89 -22.58 1.73 2.61
C ILE A 89 -21.85 2.09 3.90
N ALA A 90 -22.46 1.78 5.04
CA ALA A 90 -21.85 1.85 6.37
C ALA A 90 -21.66 0.43 6.90
N ARG A 91 -20.42 -0.05 6.91
CA ARG A 91 -20.08 -1.36 7.47
C ARG A 91 -20.08 -1.32 8.98
N VAL A 92 -20.69 -2.33 9.59
CA VAL A 92 -20.66 -2.56 11.03
C VAL A 92 -19.77 -3.76 11.34
N ALA A 93 -18.92 -3.63 12.35
CA ALA A 93 -18.11 -4.71 12.90
C ALA A 93 -18.19 -4.70 14.44
N PRO A 94 -17.94 -5.83 15.11
CA PRO A 94 -17.81 -5.88 16.57
C PRO A 94 -16.73 -4.91 17.07
N LYS A 95 -16.87 -4.40 18.30
CA LYS A 95 -15.89 -3.47 18.89
C LYS A 95 -14.50 -4.08 19.09
N ASP A 96 -14.45 -5.39 19.25
CA ASP A 96 -13.24 -6.19 19.43
C ASP A 96 -12.69 -6.75 18.11
N ALA A 97 -13.29 -6.38 16.98
CA ALA A 97 -12.78 -6.77 15.67
C ALA A 97 -11.38 -6.16 15.45
N VAL A 98 -10.42 -7.03 15.12
CA VAL A 98 -9.03 -6.67 14.90
C VAL A 98 -8.62 -6.87 13.46
N CYS A 99 -7.61 -6.12 13.03
CA CYS A 99 -6.96 -6.33 11.74
C CYS A 99 -5.92 -7.44 11.85
N ALA A 100 -5.86 -8.32 10.86
CA ALA A 100 -4.77 -9.28 10.75
C ALA A 100 -3.43 -8.57 10.62
N LYS A 101 -2.40 -9.10 11.27
CA LYS A 101 -1.05 -8.54 11.27
C LYS A 101 -0.02 -9.59 10.88
N GLY A 102 0.93 -9.19 10.08
CA GLY A 102 2.10 -9.99 9.75
C GLY A 102 3.38 -9.19 9.92
N MET A 103 4.46 -9.89 10.20
CA MET A 103 5.77 -9.28 10.46
C MET A 103 6.83 -10.01 9.64
N LEU A 104 7.75 -9.26 9.07
CA LEU A 104 8.89 -9.80 8.34
C LEU A 104 10.17 -9.13 8.84
N PRO A 105 11.28 -9.90 8.98
CA PRO A 105 11.42 -11.33 8.64
C PRO A 105 10.68 -12.29 9.58
N ASP A 106 10.52 -11.97 10.85
CA ASP A 106 9.80 -12.75 11.85
C ASP A 106 9.43 -11.89 13.07
N GLU A 107 8.78 -12.48 14.06
CA GLU A 107 8.37 -11.76 15.28
C GLU A 107 9.56 -11.25 16.12
N ALA A 108 10.74 -11.90 16.04
CA ALA A 108 11.91 -11.54 16.82
C ALA A 108 12.69 -10.38 16.19
N ALA A 109 12.71 -10.30 14.84
CA ALA A 109 13.47 -9.29 14.08
C ALA A 109 12.56 -8.31 13.33
N GLN A 110 11.44 -7.96 13.88
CA GLN A 110 10.36 -7.12 13.31
C GLN A 110 10.85 -5.86 12.58
N VAL A 111 11.09 -5.93 11.29
CA VAL A 111 11.47 -4.77 10.47
C VAL A 111 10.25 -4.18 9.77
N LEU A 112 9.47 -5.04 9.14
CA LEU A 112 8.26 -4.68 8.42
C LEU A 112 7.04 -5.25 9.13
N VAL A 113 6.15 -4.38 9.57
CA VAL A 113 4.84 -4.76 10.12
C VAL A 113 3.79 -4.46 9.07
N MET A 114 3.12 -5.49 8.59
CA MET A 114 2.01 -5.39 7.66
C MET A 114 0.71 -5.60 8.43
N THR A 115 -0.26 -4.74 8.21
CA THR A 115 -1.56 -4.83 8.86
C THR A 115 -2.64 -4.79 7.79
N ALA A 116 -3.61 -5.71 7.83
CA ALA A 116 -4.77 -5.66 6.96
C ALA A 116 -5.47 -4.29 7.06
N ARG A 117 -5.91 -3.74 5.94
CA ARG A 117 -6.46 -2.38 5.86
C ARG A 117 -7.69 -2.18 6.75
N ASN A 118 -8.46 -3.23 6.96
CA ASN A 118 -9.71 -3.20 7.71
C ASN A 118 -9.82 -4.47 8.57
N PRO A 119 -10.55 -4.42 9.70
CA PRO A 119 -10.72 -5.58 10.54
C PRO A 119 -11.60 -6.65 9.89
N GLY A 120 -11.37 -7.89 10.28
CA GLY A 120 -12.16 -9.05 9.87
C GLY A 120 -11.31 -10.26 9.50
N THR A 121 -11.95 -11.43 9.44
CA THR A 121 -11.31 -12.72 9.14
C THR A 121 -10.74 -12.80 7.72
N TRP A 122 -11.20 -11.93 6.81
CA TRP A 122 -10.68 -11.82 5.44
C TRP A 122 -9.17 -11.57 5.42
N GLY A 123 -8.67 -10.81 6.39
CA GLY A 123 -7.25 -10.49 6.50
C GLY A 123 -6.36 -11.73 6.70
N ASN A 124 -6.90 -12.82 7.26
CA ASN A 124 -6.19 -14.09 7.43
C ASN A 124 -5.94 -14.83 6.11
N ARG A 125 -6.56 -14.39 5.01
CA ARG A 125 -6.34 -14.93 3.66
C ARG A 125 -5.38 -14.08 2.82
N LEU A 126 -4.87 -12.99 3.39
CA LEU A 126 -3.86 -12.17 2.73
C LEU A 126 -2.54 -12.94 2.60
N LYS A 127 -1.92 -12.82 1.45
CA LYS A 127 -0.58 -13.35 1.20
C LYS A 127 0.32 -12.22 0.73
N VAL A 128 1.45 -12.05 1.39
CA VAL A 128 2.48 -11.09 1.00
C VAL A 128 3.75 -11.84 0.66
N VAL A 129 4.29 -11.57 -0.52
CA VAL A 129 5.57 -12.13 -0.99
C VAL A 129 6.55 -10.99 -1.18
N ILE A 130 7.72 -11.13 -0.59
CA ILE A 130 8.82 -10.18 -0.73
C ILE A 130 9.99 -10.88 -1.41
N SER A 131 10.55 -10.24 -2.40
CA SER A 131 11.74 -10.71 -3.12
C SER A 131 12.79 -9.61 -3.20
N PRO A 132 14.08 -9.96 -3.07
CA PRO A 132 15.18 -9.00 -3.23
C PRO A 132 15.17 -8.37 -4.63
N SER A 133 15.56 -7.10 -4.67
CA SER A 133 15.66 -6.32 -5.90
C SER A 133 16.79 -5.31 -5.76
N SER A 134 17.29 -4.77 -6.86
CA SER A 134 18.34 -3.76 -6.87
C SER A 134 18.15 -2.82 -8.04
N LYS A 135 18.10 -1.53 -7.76
CA LYS A 135 17.91 -0.46 -8.75
C LYS A 135 19.22 0.00 -9.34
N ALA A 136 20.28 -0.02 -8.56
CA ALA A 136 21.60 0.42 -8.98
C ALA A 136 22.69 -0.59 -8.59
N LYS A 137 23.64 -0.77 -9.51
CA LYS A 137 24.80 -1.64 -9.37
C LYS A 137 26.03 -0.95 -9.92
N THR A 138 27.15 -1.00 -9.18
CA THR A 138 28.41 -0.41 -9.60
C THR A 138 29.59 -1.19 -9.07
N GLN A 139 30.79 -0.83 -9.51
CA GLN A 139 32.06 -1.40 -9.05
C GLN A 139 32.85 -0.33 -8.28
N ILE A 140 33.55 -0.72 -7.21
CA ILE A 140 34.51 0.15 -6.55
C ILE A 140 35.76 0.24 -7.46
N MET A 141 36.23 1.45 -7.69
CA MET A 141 37.40 1.73 -8.50
C MET A 141 38.62 2.07 -7.64
N GLU A 142 38.42 2.81 -6.57
CA GLU A 142 39.51 3.32 -5.72
C GLU A 142 38.98 3.73 -4.34
N VAL A 143 39.84 3.58 -3.32
CA VAL A 143 39.63 4.15 -2.00
C VAL A 143 40.16 5.58 -1.99
N MET A 144 39.34 6.54 -1.61
CA MET A 144 39.70 7.94 -1.59
C MET A 144 40.19 8.32 -0.17
N GLY A 145 41.44 8.74 -0.09
CA GLY A 145 42.06 9.07 1.20
C GLY A 145 42.51 7.84 1.98
N THR A 146 42.21 7.83 3.27
CA THR A 146 42.45 6.67 4.16
C THR A 146 41.18 5.81 4.26
N PRO A 147 41.29 4.53 4.60
CA PRO A 147 40.11 3.69 4.86
C PRO A 147 39.15 4.29 5.89
N ALA A 148 39.66 5.01 6.87
CA ALA A 148 38.87 5.70 7.89
C ALA A 148 37.98 6.81 7.34
N ASP A 149 38.28 7.37 6.15
CA ASP A 149 37.44 8.35 5.47
C ASP A 149 36.16 7.72 4.85
N LYS A 150 36.14 6.40 4.72
CA LYS A 150 35.03 5.60 4.22
C LYS A 150 34.47 6.10 2.87
N CYS A 151 35.31 6.76 2.09
CA CYS A 151 35.00 7.37 0.81
C CYS A 151 35.61 6.55 -0.32
N TYR A 152 34.80 6.19 -1.27
CA TYR A 152 35.19 5.31 -2.37
C TYR A 152 34.76 5.90 -3.71
N ALA A 153 35.68 5.88 -4.69
CA ALA A 153 35.35 6.17 -6.06
C ALA A 153 34.73 4.92 -6.70
N VAL A 154 33.59 5.09 -7.34
CA VAL A 154 32.87 4.03 -8.04
C VAL A 154 32.82 4.31 -9.54
N LYS A 155 32.63 3.26 -10.35
CA LYS A 155 32.56 3.37 -11.80
C LYS A 155 31.38 4.22 -12.26
N ASN A 156 30.24 4.11 -11.59
CA ASN A 156 29.04 4.90 -11.83
C ASN A 156 28.26 5.06 -10.52
N GLY A 157 28.12 6.29 -10.04
CA GLY A 157 27.35 6.62 -8.85
C GLY A 157 25.87 6.91 -9.11
N ALA A 158 25.41 6.87 -10.35
CA ALA A 158 24.00 7.14 -10.66
C ALA A 158 23.09 6.06 -10.06
N GLY A 159 21.95 6.49 -9.51
CA GLY A 159 20.96 5.61 -8.88
C GLY A 159 21.22 5.30 -7.42
N PHE A 160 22.35 5.70 -6.84
CA PHE A 160 22.62 5.62 -5.41
C PHE A 160 22.24 6.93 -4.72
N CYS A 161 21.57 6.85 -3.59
CA CYS A 161 21.17 8.01 -2.79
C CYS A 161 21.70 7.92 -1.36
N ALA A 162 21.92 9.07 -0.72
CA ALA A 162 22.22 9.09 0.71
C ALA A 162 21.07 8.45 1.50
N GLY A 163 21.39 7.60 2.45
CA GLY A 163 20.44 6.81 3.22
C GLY A 163 20.17 5.42 2.64
N ASP A 164 20.57 5.13 1.41
CA ASP A 164 20.40 3.78 0.84
C ASP A 164 21.27 2.76 1.57
N VAL A 165 20.70 1.59 1.79
CA VAL A 165 21.44 0.41 2.20
C VAL A 165 21.99 -0.26 0.94
N VAL A 166 23.25 -0.62 0.98
CA VAL A 166 23.93 -1.31 -0.11
C VAL A 166 24.51 -2.63 0.36
N GLU A 167 24.55 -3.55 -0.55
CA GLU A 167 25.24 -4.82 -0.41
C GLU A 167 26.55 -4.72 -1.20
N PHE A 168 27.65 -5.03 -0.55
CA PHE A 168 28.94 -5.18 -1.17
C PHE A 168 29.30 -6.67 -1.21
N SER A 169 29.72 -7.13 -2.35
CA SER A 169 30.19 -8.50 -2.55
C SER A 169 31.54 -8.50 -3.25
N ASP A 170 32.48 -9.29 -2.75
CA ASP A 170 33.73 -9.60 -3.44
C ASP A 170 33.73 -10.99 -4.09
N GLY A 171 32.58 -11.65 -4.07
CA GLY A 171 32.40 -13.01 -4.60
C GLY A 171 32.42 -14.10 -3.52
N GLU A 172 33.06 -13.86 -2.38
CA GLU A 172 33.15 -14.79 -1.25
C GLU A 172 32.40 -14.29 -0.01
N GLN A 173 32.48 -12.98 0.24
CA GLN A 173 31.86 -12.34 1.38
C GLN A 173 30.79 -11.34 0.94
N LEU A 174 29.82 -11.16 1.82
CA LEU A 174 28.72 -10.23 1.66
C LEU A 174 28.67 -9.29 2.85
N VAL A 175 28.78 -7.98 2.61
CA VAL A 175 28.72 -6.96 3.67
C VAL A 175 27.69 -5.92 3.31
N TYR A 176 26.88 -5.53 4.28
CA TYR A 176 25.90 -4.47 4.13
C TYR A 176 26.41 -3.17 4.75
N ASN A 177 26.15 -2.05 4.08
CA ASN A 177 26.55 -0.74 4.54
C ASN A 177 25.50 0.30 4.16
N ARG A 178 25.57 1.48 4.77
CA ARG A 178 24.67 2.59 4.45
C ARG A 178 25.45 3.72 3.79
N ILE A 179 24.87 4.35 2.80
CA ILE A 179 25.40 5.53 2.15
C ILE A 179 25.08 6.75 3.00
N ILE A 180 26.14 7.46 3.45
CA ILE A 180 26.00 8.74 4.15
C ILE A 180 25.91 9.90 3.16
N LYS A 181 26.74 9.85 2.11
CA LYS A 181 26.85 10.93 1.13
C LYS A 181 27.23 10.39 -0.23
N ARG A 182 26.68 10.99 -1.27
CA ARG A 182 27.10 10.79 -2.67
C ARG A 182 27.42 12.13 -3.32
N GLN A 183 28.54 12.19 -4.02
CA GLN A 183 28.94 13.31 -4.88
C GLN A 183 29.45 12.73 -6.20
N ASP A 184 28.62 12.80 -7.25
CA ASP A 184 28.87 12.16 -8.54
C ASP A 184 29.23 10.67 -8.39
N ASN A 185 30.47 10.30 -8.67
CA ASN A 185 30.98 8.94 -8.54
C ASN A 185 31.73 8.68 -7.21
N LEU A 186 31.66 9.60 -6.26
CA LEU A 186 32.21 9.42 -4.94
C LEU A 186 31.09 9.07 -3.96
N ILE A 187 31.23 7.96 -3.24
CA ILE A 187 30.25 7.49 -2.27
C ILE A 187 30.97 7.34 -0.91
N THR A 188 30.39 7.97 0.12
CA THR A 188 30.87 7.84 1.50
C THR A 188 29.88 6.95 2.25
N PHE A 189 30.41 5.95 2.94
CA PHE A 189 29.62 4.96 3.68
C PHE A 189 29.70 5.19 5.20
N GLU A 190 28.77 4.59 5.93
CA GLU A 190 28.68 4.70 7.39
C GLU A 190 29.83 3.97 8.08
N GLN A 191 30.24 2.82 7.55
CA GLN A 191 31.30 1.97 8.09
C GLN A 191 32.34 1.66 6.99
N GLU A 192 33.54 1.25 7.41
CA GLU A 192 34.50 0.61 6.51
C GLU A 192 33.96 -0.74 6.05
N PHE A 193 34.32 -1.17 4.86
CA PHE A 193 33.87 -2.48 4.37
C PHE A 193 34.58 -3.65 5.07
N GLY A 194 35.65 -3.41 5.80
CA GLY A 194 36.40 -4.46 6.50
C GLY A 194 37.09 -5.49 5.61
N MET A 195 37.06 -5.27 4.28
CA MET A 195 37.67 -6.10 3.25
C MET A 195 38.82 -5.35 2.58
N ASP A 196 39.75 -6.10 2.01
CA ASP A 196 40.81 -5.48 1.21
C ASP A 196 40.20 -4.94 -0.12
N VAL A 197 39.87 -3.65 -0.09
CA VAL A 197 39.40 -2.89 -1.25
C VAL A 197 40.56 -2.21 -1.99
N THR A 198 41.81 -2.45 -1.55
CA THR A 198 43.00 -1.82 -2.12
C THR A 198 43.62 -2.65 -3.26
N ASP A 199 43.34 -3.95 -3.30
CA ASP A 199 43.86 -4.81 -4.35
C ASP A 199 43.18 -4.52 -5.69
N ARG A 200 43.88 -3.80 -6.56
CA ARG A 200 43.39 -3.40 -7.89
C ARG A 200 43.15 -4.58 -8.83
N GLN A 201 43.75 -5.73 -8.60
CA GLN A 201 43.53 -6.91 -9.43
C GLN A 201 42.17 -7.59 -9.16
N LEU A 202 41.65 -7.44 -7.93
CA LEU A 202 40.37 -7.98 -7.50
C LEU A 202 39.21 -6.99 -7.69
N LEU A 203 39.47 -5.71 -8.02
CA LEU A 203 38.44 -4.68 -8.18
C LEU A 203 37.32 -5.04 -9.15
N PRO A 204 37.53 -5.74 -10.27
CA PRO A 204 36.44 -6.08 -11.19
C PRO A 204 35.39 -7.01 -10.57
N SER A 205 35.75 -7.80 -9.54
CA SER A 205 34.80 -8.68 -8.82
C SER A 205 34.04 -7.96 -7.71
N LYS A 206 34.52 -6.80 -7.26
CA LYS A 206 33.94 -6.04 -6.15
C LYS A 206 32.76 -5.21 -6.62
N VAL A 207 31.59 -5.65 -6.29
CA VAL A 207 30.33 -5.07 -6.74
C VAL A 207 29.54 -4.53 -5.57
N ILE A 208 29.08 -3.29 -5.73
CA ILE A 208 28.10 -2.68 -4.81
C ILE A 208 26.76 -2.65 -5.55
N ARG A 209 25.70 -3.06 -4.86
CA ARG A 209 24.33 -2.91 -5.32
C ARG A 209 23.43 -2.36 -4.22
N THR A 210 22.44 -1.60 -4.61
CA THR A 210 21.40 -1.13 -3.69
C THR A 210 20.51 -2.29 -3.25
N CYS A 211 20.01 -2.22 -2.02
CA CYS A 211 19.16 -3.22 -1.40
C CYS A 211 17.71 -2.75 -1.39
N GLU A 212 17.06 -2.83 -2.54
CA GLU A 212 15.62 -2.72 -2.66
C GLU A 212 14.97 -4.09 -2.61
N PHE A 213 13.65 -4.10 -2.57
CA PHE A 213 12.86 -5.31 -2.65
C PHE A 213 11.56 -5.07 -3.42
N ASN A 214 11.03 -6.12 -3.99
CA ASN A 214 9.69 -6.12 -4.57
C ASN A 214 8.73 -6.75 -3.57
N MET A 215 7.52 -6.23 -3.52
CA MET A 215 6.45 -6.73 -2.65
C MET A 215 5.21 -7.01 -3.49
N GLU A 216 4.70 -8.20 -3.41
CA GLU A 216 3.43 -8.61 -4.00
C GLU A 216 2.44 -8.91 -2.89
N VAL A 217 1.28 -8.27 -2.93
CA VAL A 217 0.18 -8.48 -1.98
C VAL A 217 -0.97 -9.12 -2.72
N ARG A 218 -1.41 -10.28 -2.28
CA ARG A 218 -2.51 -11.05 -2.89
C ARG A 218 -3.65 -11.25 -1.91
N PHE A 219 -4.84 -11.08 -2.42
CA PHE A 219 -6.07 -11.47 -1.77
C PHE A 219 -7.03 -11.97 -2.86
N GLU A 220 -7.30 -13.27 -2.89
CA GLU A 220 -8.08 -13.92 -3.95
C GLU A 220 -7.55 -13.54 -5.35
N ASP A 221 -8.38 -12.97 -6.21
CA ASP A 221 -8.02 -12.51 -7.55
C ASP A 221 -7.37 -11.11 -7.57
N MET A 222 -7.34 -10.43 -6.43
CA MET A 222 -6.70 -9.11 -6.33
C MET A 222 -5.22 -9.26 -6.07
N VAL A 223 -4.40 -8.65 -6.93
CA VAL A 223 -2.94 -8.61 -6.81
C VAL A 223 -2.47 -7.16 -6.88
N GLU A 224 -1.67 -6.76 -5.91
CA GLU A 224 -0.99 -5.48 -5.89
C GLU A 224 0.51 -5.72 -5.95
N ASN A 225 1.20 -5.10 -6.90
CA ASN A 225 2.64 -5.22 -7.09
C ASN A 225 3.33 -3.89 -6.79
N TYR A 226 4.39 -3.95 -6.03
CA TYR A 226 5.23 -2.82 -5.68
C TYR A 226 6.68 -3.19 -5.97
N ASP A 227 7.28 -2.49 -6.92
CA ASP A 227 8.65 -2.74 -7.36
C ASP A 227 9.61 -1.73 -6.74
N TYR A 228 10.84 -2.18 -6.49
CA TYR A 228 11.96 -1.39 -6.00
C TYR A 228 11.67 -0.60 -4.73
N LEU A 229 10.95 -1.20 -3.79
CA LEU A 229 10.69 -0.60 -2.50
C LEU A 229 12.00 -0.47 -1.70
N SER A 230 12.13 0.64 -0.98
CA SER A 230 13.31 0.95 -0.18
C SER A 230 12.94 1.25 1.27
N PHE A 231 13.90 1.01 2.16
CA PHE A 231 13.85 1.45 3.56
C PHE A 231 14.32 2.90 3.75
N ASN A 232 14.81 3.55 2.70
CA ASN A 232 15.26 4.93 2.73
C ASN A 232 14.07 5.89 2.69
N SER A 233 13.77 6.54 3.81
CA SER A 233 12.64 7.48 3.93
C SER A 233 12.79 8.75 3.09
N SER A 234 13.99 9.04 2.59
CA SER A 234 14.30 10.26 1.84
C SER A 234 13.93 10.16 0.35
N ILE A 235 13.67 8.95 -0.16
CA ILE A 235 13.33 8.71 -1.58
C ILE A 235 11.86 8.35 -1.77
N ASP A 236 11.37 8.49 -2.99
CA ASP A 236 9.96 8.24 -3.32
C ASP A 236 9.57 6.76 -3.19
N GLU A 237 10.52 5.85 -3.37
CA GLU A 237 10.36 4.40 -3.25
C GLU A 237 10.26 3.92 -1.80
N PHE A 238 10.21 4.82 -0.83
CA PHE A 238 10.03 4.45 0.57
C PHE A 238 8.78 3.60 0.79
N VAL A 239 8.97 2.44 1.42
CA VAL A 239 7.94 1.39 1.50
C VAL A 239 6.63 1.87 2.13
N GLU A 240 6.67 2.61 3.23
CA GLU A 240 5.45 3.11 3.87
C GLU A 240 4.67 4.07 2.96
N ARG A 241 5.38 4.92 2.22
CA ARG A 241 4.77 5.88 1.28
C ARG A 241 4.12 5.19 0.10
N LYS A 242 4.79 4.18 -0.47
CA LYS A 242 4.23 3.39 -1.59
C LYS A 242 3.07 2.53 -1.14
N ALA A 243 3.21 1.84 -0.01
CA ALA A 243 2.17 0.97 0.55
C ALA A 243 0.95 1.75 1.11
N ALA A 244 1.08 3.06 1.37
CA ALA A 244 -0.07 3.90 1.73
C ALA A 244 -1.19 3.88 0.69
N LYS A 245 -0.87 3.59 -0.58
CA LYS A 245 -1.82 3.46 -1.69
C LYS A 245 -2.50 2.09 -1.76
N SER A 246 -2.04 1.11 -0.98
CA SER A 246 -2.63 -0.23 -0.96
C SER A 246 -4.07 -0.18 -0.46
N ARG A 247 -4.92 -0.99 -1.08
CA ARG A 247 -6.31 -1.23 -0.65
C ARG A 247 -6.40 -2.39 0.34
N LEU A 248 -5.37 -3.23 0.38
CA LEU A 248 -5.35 -4.48 1.12
C LEU A 248 -4.63 -4.34 2.46
N ILE A 249 -3.49 -3.64 2.50
CA ILE A 249 -2.64 -3.55 3.69
C ILE A 249 -2.18 -2.13 3.99
N THR A 250 -1.73 -1.93 5.20
CA THR A 250 -0.84 -0.84 5.61
C THR A 250 0.49 -1.43 6.03
N VAL A 251 1.58 -0.72 5.78
CA VAL A 251 2.93 -1.14 6.13
C VAL A 251 3.54 -0.11 7.06
N ALA A 252 4.19 -0.57 8.11
CA ALA A 252 4.95 0.25 9.02
C ALA A 252 6.33 -0.37 9.27
N LEU A 253 7.37 0.46 9.30
CA LEU A 253 8.70 0.06 9.76
C LEU A 253 8.76 0.14 11.27
N ARG A 254 9.19 -0.95 11.92
CA ARG A 254 9.64 -0.90 13.31
C ARG A 254 11.14 -0.74 13.34
N SER A 255 11.60 0.41 13.85
CA SER A 255 12.99 0.56 14.22
C SER A 255 13.28 -0.36 15.39
N GLN A 256 14.15 -1.33 15.20
CA GLN A 256 14.78 -2.01 16.33
C GLN A 256 15.79 -1.03 16.94
N ASN A 257 15.50 -0.59 18.15
CA ASN A 257 16.29 0.25 19.08
C ASN A 257 16.02 1.75 19.04
N ALA A 258 15.38 2.19 20.11
CA ALA A 258 15.43 3.56 20.63
C ALA A 258 16.84 3.98 21.11
N ASN A 259 17.85 3.13 20.98
CA ASN A 259 19.24 3.39 21.35
C ASN A 259 20.10 3.26 20.09
N GLY A 260 20.17 4.28 19.24
CA GLY A 260 21.26 4.57 18.29
C GLY A 260 22.09 3.41 17.69
N GLY A 261 21.59 2.20 17.74
CA GLY A 261 22.25 1.01 17.25
C GLY A 261 22.24 0.99 15.74
N SER A 262 23.39 0.96 15.14
CA SER A 262 23.71 0.62 13.78
C SER A 262 22.70 -0.40 13.25
N PHE A 263 22.12 -0.13 12.07
CA PHE A 263 21.39 -1.10 11.28
C PHE A 263 22.36 -2.26 10.99
N SER A 264 22.46 -3.20 11.89
CA SER A 264 23.13 -4.47 11.64
C SER A 264 22.29 -5.20 10.61
N GLY A 265 22.71 -5.04 9.35
CA GLY A 265 22.13 -5.52 8.12
C GLY A 265 21.31 -6.79 8.19
N THR A 266 20.03 -6.66 8.48
CA THR A 266 19.07 -7.64 8.00
C THR A 266 18.57 -7.12 6.66
N ALA A 267 19.45 -7.08 5.67
CA ALA A 267 19.02 -7.18 4.30
C ALA A 267 18.20 -8.48 4.23
N LEU A 268 17.08 -8.42 3.55
CA LEU A 268 16.33 -9.62 3.22
C LEU A 268 17.30 -10.57 2.55
N ASP A 269 17.66 -11.62 3.28
CA ASP A 269 18.54 -12.70 2.81
C ASP A 269 18.06 -13.12 1.42
N SER A 270 18.96 -13.57 0.55
CA SER A 270 18.79 -13.78 -0.90
C SER A 270 17.61 -14.69 -1.32
N GLY A 271 16.71 -15.00 -0.42
CA GLY A 271 15.50 -15.80 -0.65
C GLY A 271 14.21 -14.98 -0.65
N SER A 272 13.27 -15.31 -1.54
CA SER A 272 11.91 -14.78 -1.46
C SER A 272 11.25 -15.23 -0.16
N ARG A 273 10.66 -14.30 0.58
CA ARG A 273 9.91 -14.60 1.80
C ARG A 273 8.42 -14.38 1.59
N SER A 274 7.60 -15.28 2.11
CA SER A 274 6.15 -15.17 2.03
C SER A 274 5.55 -15.13 3.44
N TRP A 275 4.55 -14.30 3.61
CA TRP A 275 3.69 -14.27 4.78
C TRP A 275 2.27 -14.63 4.35
N THR A 276 1.65 -15.55 5.10
CA THR A 276 0.22 -15.85 5.02
C THR A 276 -0.31 -15.63 6.43
N ALA A 277 -1.32 -14.78 6.58
CA ALA A 277 -1.91 -14.48 7.88
C ALA A 277 -2.72 -15.65 8.42
#